data_8c492311d34db78c2c88bc3f8dc8333a
#
_entry.id   8c492311d34db78c2c88bc3f8dc8333a
#
_cell.length_a   1.000
_cell.length_b   1.000
_cell.length_c   1.000
_cell.angle_alpha   90.00
_cell.angle_beta   90.00
_cell.angle_gamma   90.00
#
_symmetry.space_group_name_H-M   'P 1'
#
loop_
_entity.id
_entity.type
_entity.pdbx_description
1 polymer ?
#
loop_
_entity_poly.entity_id
_entity_poly.type
_entity_poly.pdbx_seq_one_letter_code
_entity_poly.pdbx_strand_id
1 'polypeptide(L)'
;MIMPVGAVRVSAGTLTRLITIEKKQVTQDTQYGTEIITWVPLAVLPGSPPVAERFWAEVQDALPSRSESVMQGLAVARNQTRIRIRWRSDIDSSMRITVHGDADVIYQIVGGPAEIRGRRRMLEMMCEKYSS
;
A
#
# COMPACT_ATOMS: atom_id res chain seq x y z
N MET A 1 25.64 15.04 -10.13
CA MET A 1 25.05 14.48 -11.35
C MET A 1 23.76 15.19 -11.64
N ILE A 2 23.67 15.76 -12.83
CA ILE A 2 22.47 16.51 -13.24
C ILE A 2 21.50 15.49 -13.84
N MET A 3 20.28 15.45 -13.28
CA MET A 3 19.21 14.64 -13.85
C MET A 3 18.64 15.32 -15.09
N PRO A 4 18.30 14.55 -16.15
CA PRO A 4 17.63 15.16 -17.31
C PRO A 4 16.31 15.81 -16.87
N VAL A 5 16.06 16.99 -17.40
CA VAL A 5 14.81 17.70 -17.14
C VAL A 5 13.65 16.89 -17.72
N GLY A 6 12.61 16.68 -16.94
CA GLY A 6 11.44 15.94 -17.37
C GLY A 6 11.50 14.42 -17.13
N ALA A 7 12.61 13.91 -16.64
CA ALA A 7 12.67 12.49 -16.27
C ALA A 7 11.95 12.25 -14.95
N VAL A 8 10.82 11.54 -15.01
CA VAL A 8 10.14 11.12 -13.79
C VAL A 8 10.89 9.88 -13.27
N ARG A 9 11.55 10.04 -12.16
CA ARG A 9 12.24 8.94 -11.51
C ARG A 9 11.64 8.70 -10.15
N VAL A 10 11.28 7.45 -9.89
CA VAL A 10 11.03 7.01 -8.53
C VAL A 10 12.37 6.52 -7.99
N SER A 11 13.02 7.36 -7.23
CA SER A 11 14.33 7.04 -6.64
C SER A 11 14.16 6.62 -5.19
N ALA A 12 15.18 5.97 -4.64
CA ALA A 12 15.18 5.61 -3.23
C ALA A 12 15.03 6.82 -2.31
N GLY A 13 15.42 8.01 -2.78
CA GLY A 13 15.30 9.25 -2.00
C GLY A 13 13.86 9.71 -1.79
N THR A 14 12.89 9.23 -2.57
CA THR A 14 11.48 9.54 -2.37
C THR A 14 10.78 8.58 -1.41
N LEU A 15 11.43 7.48 -1.06
CA LEU A 15 10.88 6.49 -0.15
C LEU A 15 11.18 6.90 1.29
N THR A 16 10.36 7.77 1.84
CA THR A 16 10.62 8.43 3.13
C THR A 16 9.70 7.98 4.26
N ARG A 17 8.70 7.17 3.98
CA ARG A 17 7.74 6.70 4.97
C ARG A 17 7.95 5.22 5.24
N LEU A 18 7.84 4.83 6.49
CA LEU A 18 7.90 3.41 6.86
C LEU A 18 6.50 2.82 6.88
N ILE A 19 6.36 1.66 6.26
CA ILE A 19 5.09 0.94 6.20
C ILE A 19 5.28 -0.51 6.63
N THR A 20 4.19 -1.12 7.06
CA THR A 20 4.08 -2.56 7.27
C THR A 20 2.99 -3.09 6.34
N ILE A 21 3.25 -4.22 5.70
CA ILE A 21 2.27 -4.86 4.81
C ILE A 21 1.75 -6.10 5.52
N GLU A 22 0.44 -6.26 5.55
CA GLU A 22 -0.22 -7.38 6.18
C GLU A 22 -1.04 -8.16 5.17
N LYS A 23 -0.98 -9.47 5.26
CA LYS A 23 -1.78 -10.36 4.44
C LYS A 23 -2.92 -10.94 5.26
N LYS A 24 -4.01 -11.24 4.58
CA LYS A 24 -5.19 -11.82 5.18
C LYS A 24 -5.00 -13.31 5.38
N GLN A 25 -5.26 -13.78 6.58
CA GLN A 25 -5.27 -15.20 6.89
C GLN A 25 -6.67 -15.59 7.33
N VAL A 26 -7.25 -16.55 6.62
CA VAL A 26 -8.59 -17.05 6.91
C VAL A 26 -8.46 -18.42 7.56
N THR A 27 -9.01 -18.56 8.76
CA THR A 27 -9.09 -19.83 9.44
C THR A 27 -10.55 -20.14 9.72
N GLN A 28 -10.87 -21.42 9.82
CA GLN A 28 -12.22 -21.85 10.15
C GLN A 28 -12.30 -22.22 11.62
N ASP A 29 -13.33 -21.69 12.30
CA ASP A 29 -13.63 -22.12 13.66
C ASP A 29 -14.06 -23.59 13.62
N THR A 30 -13.35 -24.45 14.33
CA THR A 30 -13.63 -25.88 14.36
C THR A 30 -14.98 -26.20 15.02
N GLN A 31 -15.48 -25.29 15.85
CA GLN A 31 -16.72 -25.53 16.61
C GLN A 31 -17.97 -25.12 15.84
N TYR A 32 -17.93 -24.01 15.14
CA TYR A 32 -19.10 -23.44 14.47
C TYR A 32 -18.95 -23.31 12.95
N GLY A 33 -17.78 -23.62 12.40
CA GLY A 33 -17.52 -23.48 10.97
C GLY A 33 -17.44 -22.04 10.49
N THR A 34 -17.43 -21.07 11.39
CA THR A 34 -17.36 -19.65 11.05
C THR A 34 -15.96 -19.29 10.59
N GLU A 35 -15.87 -18.48 9.54
CA GLU A 35 -14.58 -17.97 9.10
C GLU A 35 -14.05 -16.91 10.06
N ILE A 36 -12.80 -17.08 10.46
CA ILE A 36 -12.07 -16.13 11.28
C ILE A 36 -11.01 -15.48 10.40
N ILE A 37 -11.07 -14.16 10.30
CA ILE A 37 -10.10 -13.40 9.51
C ILE A 37 -9.09 -12.75 10.45
N THR A 38 -7.82 -13.05 10.24
CA THR A 38 -6.71 -12.42 10.94
C THR A 38 -5.77 -11.77 9.93
N TRP A 39 -5.10 -10.72 10.36
CA TRP A 39 -4.10 -10.05 9.56
C TRP A 39 -2.72 -10.36 10.13
N VAL A 40 -1.85 -10.87 9.28
CA VAL A 40 -0.49 -11.26 9.67
C VAL A 40 0.52 -10.50 8.83
N PRO A 41 1.70 -10.18 9.39
CA PRO A 41 2.72 -9.50 8.59
C PRO A 41 3.12 -10.31 7.37
N LEU A 42 3.31 -9.63 6.24
CA LEU A 42 3.79 -10.25 5.02
C LEU A 42 5.22 -10.78 5.19
N ALA A 43 6.05 -10.04 5.88
CA ALA A 43 7.42 -10.42 6.15
C ALA A 43 7.76 -10.12 7.62
N VAL A 44 8.60 -10.96 8.19
CA VAL A 44 8.95 -10.92 9.61
C VAL A 44 10.46 -10.97 9.73
N LEU A 45 10.99 -10.10 10.57
CA LEU A 45 12.40 -10.15 10.93
C LEU A 45 12.60 -11.20 12.02
N PRO A 46 13.69 -12.01 11.93
CA PRO A 46 13.96 -13.02 12.95
C PRO A 46 14.22 -12.38 14.30
N GLY A 47 13.75 -13.05 15.34
CA GLY A 47 13.93 -12.57 16.71
C GLY A 47 13.02 -13.31 17.65
N SER A 48 13.14 -13.00 18.93
CA SER A 48 12.33 -13.57 19.99
C SER A 48 11.76 -12.46 20.87
N PRO A 49 10.53 -11.97 20.59
CA PRO A 49 9.61 -12.40 19.54
C PRO A 49 9.97 -11.85 18.15
N PRO A 50 9.52 -12.51 17.07
CA PRO A 50 9.73 -11.95 15.74
C PRO A 50 8.95 -10.65 15.55
N VAL A 51 9.51 -9.73 14.77
CA VAL A 51 8.94 -8.39 14.55
C VAL A 51 8.59 -8.23 13.09
N ALA A 52 7.44 -7.61 12.81
CA ALA A 52 7.03 -7.32 11.45
C ALA A 52 8.07 -6.46 10.74
N GLU A 53 8.46 -6.87 9.54
CA GLU A 53 9.40 -6.09 8.74
C GLU A 53 8.73 -4.83 8.22
N ARG A 54 9.42 -3.70 8.31
CA ARG A 54 8.97 -2.43 7.78
C ARG A 54 9.68 -2.14 6.47
N PHE A 55 8.94 -1.52 5.57
CA PHE A 55 9.45 -1.17 4.23
C PHE A 55 9.40 0.34 4.06
N TRP A 56 10.39 0.87 3.33
CA TRP A 56 10.36 2.27 2.93
C TRP A 56 9.40 2.46 1.77
N ALA A 57 8.60 3.49 1.82
CA ALA A 57 7.58 3.78 0.83
C ALA A 57 7.45 5.28 0.57
N GLU A 58 6.96 5.60 -0.61
CA GLU A 58 6.45 6.93 -0.94
C GLU A 58 4.94 6.90 -0.76
N VAL A 59 4.41 7.80 0.05
CA VAL A 59 2.98 7.90 0.32
C VAL A 59 2.51 9.28 -0.11
N GLN A 60 1.58 9.33 -1.05
CA GLN A 60 1.08 10.56 -1.61
C GLN A 60 -0.43 10.51 -1.77
N ASP A 61 -1.12 11.45 -1.15
CA ASP A 61 -2.56 11.58 -1.34
C ASP A 61 -2.83 12.05 -2.77
N ALA A 62 -3.73 11.34 -3.44
CA ALA A 62 -4.13 11.64 -4.79
C ALA A 62 -5.55 12.19 -4.78
N LEU A 63 -5.70 13.43 -5.22
CA LEU A 63 -7.01 14.03 -5.41
C LEU A 63 -7.44 13.83 -6.85
N PRO A 64 -8.73 13.54 -7.10
CA PRO A 64 -9.23 13.47 -8.47
C PRO A 64 -9.03 14.82 -9.15
N SER A 65 -8.74 14.81 -10.45
CA SER A 65 -8.61 16.05 -11.20
C SER A 65 -9.97 16.78 -11.20
N ARG A 66 -9.91 18.10 -11.29
CA ARG A 66 -11.14 18.92 -11.29
C ARG A 66 -12.08 18.53 -12.43
N SER A 67 -11.53 18.19 -13.60
CA SER A 67 -12.33 17.74 -14.73
C SER A 67 -13.02 16.41 -14.46
N GLU A 68 -12.38 15.48 -13.81
CA GLU A 68 -12.97 14.21 -13.46
C GLU A 68 -14.10 14.38 -12.45
N SER A 69 -13.92 15.25 -11.46
CA SER A 69 -14.95 15.49 -10.46
C SER A 69 -16.20 16.12 -11.06
N VAL A 70 -16.05 16.97 -12.07
CA VAL A 70 -17.19 17.58 -12.78
C VAL A 70 -17.90 16.57 -13.68
N MET A 71 -17.14 15.74 -14.39
CA MET A 71 -17.72 14.78 -15.33
C MET A 71 -18.44 13.63 -14.62
N GLN A 72 -18.02 13.27 -13.45
CA GLN A 72 -18.64 12.17 -12.71
C GLN A 72 -19.93 12.58 -12.00
N GLY A 73 -20.26 13.85 -11.96
CA GLY A 73 -21.52 14.40 -11.46
C GLY A 73 -21.90 14.04 -10.04
N LEU A 74 -21.27 13.06 -9.52
CA LEU A 74 -21.43 12.53 -8.18
C LEU A 74 -20.08 12.28 -7.57
N ALA A 75 -19.20 13.21 -7.77
CA ALA A 75 -17.87 13.03 -7.23
C ALA A 75 -17.94 12.98 -5.72
N VAL A 76 -18.24 11.83 -5.23
CA VAL A 76 -17.71 11.46 -3.95
C VAL A 76 -16.21 11.42 -4.19
N ALA A 77 -15.55 12.52 -3.92
CA ALA A 77 -14.11 12.58 -3.95
C ALA A 77 -13.62 11.58 -2.92
N ARG A 78 -13.44 10.36 -3.34
CA ARG A 78 -12.77 9.38 -2.51
C ARG A 78 -11.32 9.81 -2.48
N ASN A 79 -10.86 10.21 -1.32
CA ASN A 79 -9.46 10.49 -1.13
C ASN A 79 -8.71 9.18 -1.24
N GLN A 80 -8.06 8.99 -2.38
CA GLN A 80 -7.20 7.86 -2.60
C GLN A 80 -5.77 8.25 -2.25
N THR A 81 -5.04 7.30 -1.75
CA THR A 81 -3.63 7.47 -1.41
C THR A 81 -2.81 6.56 -2.30
N ARG A 82 -1.83 7.14 -2.98
CA ARG A 82 -0.90 6.39 -3.81
C ARG A 82 0.30 6.00 -2.98
N ILE A 83 0.61 4.71 -2.96
CA ILE A 83 1.76 4.18 -2.23
C ILE A 83 2.67 3.49 -3.21
N ARG A 84 3.95 3.84 -3.21
CA ARG A 84 4.99 3.25 -4.04
C ARG A 84 6.05 2.64 -3.17
N ILE A 85 6.47 1.42 -3.52
CA ILE A 85 7.53 0.70 -2.82
C ILE A 85 8.47 0.07 -3.83
N ARG A 86 9.59 -0.44 -3.35
CA ARG A 86 10.45 -1.27 -4.18
C ARG A 86 9.71 -2.53 -4.60
N TRP A 87 9.99 -3.00 -5.80
CA TRP A 87 9.30 -4.15 -6.37
C TRP A 87 9.41 -5.39 -5.47
N ARG A 88 8.29 -6.07 -5.30
CA ARG A 88 8.19 -7.36 -4.63
C ARG A 88 7.18 -8.22 -5.39
N SER A 89 7.42 -9.53 -5.42
CA SER A 89 6.54 -10.46 -6.12
C SER A 89 5.38 -10.96 -5.25
N ASP A 90 5.43 -10.71 -3.96
CA ASP A 90 4.52 -11.33 -2.99
C ASP A 90 3.36 -10.43 -2.55
N ILE A 91 3.14 -9.32 -3.23
CA ILE A 91 2.08 -8.36 -2.89
C ILE A 91 0.91 -8.53 -3.84
N ASP A 92 -0.30 -8.58 -3.28
CA ASP A 92 -1.54 -8.61 -4.05
C ASP A 92 -2.57 -7.63 -3.47
N SER A 93 -3.69 -7.46 -4.17
CA SER A 93 -4.71 -6.47 -3.81
C SER A 93 -5.55 -6.85 -2.58
N SER A 94 -5.40 -8.04 -2.05
CA SER A 94 -6.10 -8.44 -0.83
C SER A 94 -5.40 -7.98 0.44
N MET A 95 -4.20 -7.46 0.32
CA MET A 95 -3.38 -7.03 1.44
C MET A 95 -3.74 -5.63 1.90
N ARG A 96 -3.35 -5.31 3.12
CA ARG A 96 -3.50 -3.95 3.66
C ARG A 96 -2.14 -3.42 4.09
N ILE A 97 -2.05 -2.10 4.16
CA ILE A 97 -0.81 -1.40 4.45
C ILE A 97 -1.03 -0.49 5.65
N THR A 98 -0.13 -0.58 6.63
CA THR A 98 -0.11 0.37 7.74
C THR A 98 1.02 1.35 7.52
N VAL A 99 0.69 2.63 7.41
CA VAL A 99 1.68 3.70 7.31
C VAL A 99 1.98 4.19 8.70
N HIS A 100 3.24 4.07 9.11
CA HIS A 100 3.68 4.48 10.43
C HIS A 100 4.02 5.97 10.46
N GLY A 101 3.62 6.65 11.51
CA GLY A 101 3.86 8.07 11.70
C GLY A 101 3.47 8.48 13.11
N ASP A 102 3.09 9.75 13.29
CA ASP A 102 2.59 10.24 14.57
C ASP A 102 1.37 9.43 15.03
N ALA A 103 0.53 9.06 14.08
CA ALA A 103 -0.54 8.08 14.27
C ALA A 103 -0.46 7.09 13.10
N ASP A 104 -0.58 5.82 13.41
CA ASP A 104 -0.60 4.79 12.37
C ASP A 104 -1.92 4.82 11.61
N VAL A 105 -1.85 4.79 10.29
CA VAL A 105 -3.03 4.77 9.43
C VAL A 105 -3.01 3.50 8.59
N ILE A 106 -4.13 2.79 8.60
CA ILE A 106 -4.28 1.55 7.86
C ILE A 106 -4.99 1.83 6.55
N TYR A 107 -4.42 1.32 5.47
CA TYR A 107 -4.96 1.46 4.12
C TYR A 107 -5.26 0.10 3.52
N GLN A 108 -6.31 0.05 2.73
CA GLN A 108 -6.65 -1.10 1.91
C GLN A 108 -6.25 -0.83 0.47
N ILE A 109 -5.65 -1.81 -0.18
CA ILE A 109 -5.28 -1.70 -1.59
C ILE A 109 -6.57 -1.83 -2.42
N VAL A 110 -6.85 -0.84 -3.26
CA VAL A 110 -8.03 -0.84 -4.13
C VAL A 110 -7.66 -0.88 -5.61
N GLY A 111 -6.41 -0.60 -5.94
CA GLY A 111 -5.90 -0.68 -7.31
C GLY A 111 -4.44 -1.09 -7.32
N GLY A 112 -4.07 -1.94 -8.24
CA GLY A 112 -2.74 -2.50 -8.34
C GLY A 112 -2.59 -3.77 -7.49
N PRO A 113 -1.36 -4.16 -7.13
CA PRO A 113 -0.10 -3.46 -7.43
C PRO A 113 0.26 -3.49 -8.91
N ALA A 114 0.87 -2.43 -9.38
CA ALA A 114 1.32 -2.30 -10.75
C ALA A 114 2.79 -1.91 -10.80
N GLU A 115 3.53 -2.48 -11.75
CA GLU A 115 4.91 -2.10 -11.95
C GLU A 115 4.99 -0.73 -12.63
N ILE A 116 5.84 0.15 -12.07
CA ILE A 116 6.11 1.43 -12.70
C ILE A 116 7.19 1.22 -13.74
N ARG A 117 6.88 1.50 -15.01
CA ARG A 117 7.80 1.43 -16.14
C ARG A 117 8.38 0.03 -16.42
N GLY A 118 7.76 -1.02 -15.89
CA GLY A 118 8.30 -2.36 -16.03
C GLY A 118 9.64 -2.51 -15.30
N ARG A 119 10.43 -3.50 -15.65
CA ARG A 119 11.77 -3.76 -15.10
C ARG A 119 11.80 -4.15 -13.62
N ARG A 120 10.67 -4.42 -12.99
CA ARG A 120 10.59 -4.92 -11.61
C ARG A 120 11.38 -4.08 -10.61
N ARG A 121 11.28 -2.74 -10.71
CA ARG A 121 11.98 -1.83 -9.79
C ARG A 121 11.08 -1.29 -8.72
N MET A 122 9.90 -0.84 -9.10
CA MET A 122 8.96 -0.19 -8.20
C MET A 122 7.56 -0.69 -8.44
N LEU A 123 6.78 -0.76 -7.38
CA LEU A 123 5.34 -1.04 -7.42
C LEU A 123 4.58 0.18 -6.98
N GLU A 124 3.45 0.41 -7.63
CA GLU A 124 2.51 1.44 -7.26
C GLU A 124 1.17 0.82 -6.91
N MET A 125 0.59 1.28 -5.83
CA MET A 125 -0.71 0.82 -5.36
C MET A 125 -1.57 2.03 -5.05
N MET A 126 -2.84 1.95 -5.46
CA MET A 126 -3.84 2.92 -5.03
C MET A 126 -4.56 2.34 -3.82
N CYS A 127 -4.67 3.14 -2.79
CA CYS A 127 -5.17 2.70 -1.50
C CYS A 127 -6.24 3.65 -0.98
N GLU A 128 -7.11 3.12 -0.16
CA GLU A 128 -8.10 3.90 0.60
C GLU A 128 -7.94 3.58 2.07
N LYS A 129 -8.31 4.52 2.95
CA LYS A 129 -8.29 4.25 4.37
C LYS A 129 -9.13 3.02 4.66
N TYR A 130 -8.56 2.11 5.42
CA TYR A 130 -9.23 0.86 5.78
C TYR A 130 -10.41 1.18 6.71
N SER A 131 -11.56 0.65 6.35
CA SER A 131 -12.76 0.77 7.15
C SER A 131 -13.20 -0.65 7.50
N SER A 132 -13.16 -0.97 8.76
CA SER A 132 -13.58 -2.29 9.25
C SER A 132 -15.09 -2.45 9.23
#